data_506acfb3deb94ed8a0ca0596eb48bd48
#
_entry.id   506acfb3deb94ed8a0ca0596eb48bd48
#
_cell.length_a   1.000
_cell.length_b   1.000
_cell.length_c   1.000
_cell.angle_alpha   90.00
_cell.angle_beta   90.00
_cell.angle_gamma   90.00
#
_symmetry.space_group_name_H-M   'P 1'
#
loop_
_entity.id
_entity.type
_entity.pdbx_description
1 polymer ?
#
loop_
_entity_poly.entity_id
_entity_poly.type
_entity_poly.pdbx_seq_one_letter_code
_entity_poly.pdbx_strand_id
1 'polypeptide(L)'
;MRRIARERPELVAAVLEEIRARGPLRAADLAHHEGREHVRGDWWSWSDVKRALEYLFWAGEITSARRIRFERRYDVPERVLPRAILDEPTPAEPEAHRTLLSVAARALGVATEADLRDWFRLSAADAAPRVRELVEAGELTPVRVEGWSQRTYLSHGVRVPRAVDARALLCPFDPLVW
;
A
#
# COMPACT_ATOMS: atom_id res chain seq x y z
N MET A 1 -8.00 -11.21 2.73
CA MET A 1 -8.46 -10.91 1.36
C MET A 1 -8.34 -12.09 0.39
N ARG A 2 -7.22 -12.83 0.35
CA ARG A 2 -7.07 -14.01 -0.55
C ARG A 2 -8.14 -15.11 -0.36
N ARG A 3 -8.86 -15.14 0.78
CA ARG A 3 -9.90 -16.14 1.08
C ARG A 3 -11.06 -16.08 0.09
N ILE A 4 -11.57 -14.88 -0.25
CA ILE A 4 -12.70 -14.72 -1.17
C ILE A 4 -12.41 -15.29 -2.56
N ALA A 5 -11.18 -15.11 -3.06
CA ALA A 5 -10.77 -15.63 -4.38
C ALA A 5 -10.71 -17.17 -4.43
N ARG A 6 -10.54 -17.83 -3.30
CA ARG A 6 -10.56 -19.30 -3.20
C ARG A 6 -11.95 -19.85 -2.97
N GLU A 7 -12.76 -19.16 -2.16
CA GLU A 7 -14.09 -19.61 -1.76
C GLU A 7 -15.18 -19.25 -2.81
N ARG A 8 -15.01 -18.13 -3.50
CA ARG A 8 -15.99 -17.57 -4.45
C ARG A 8 -15.32 -17.05 -5.73
N PRO A 9 -14.52 -17.87 -6.45
CA PRO A 9 -13.80 -17.41 -7.66
C PRO A 9 -14.75 -16.92 -8.75
N GLU A 10 -15.94 -17.53 -8.87
CA GLU A 10 -16.97 -17.11 -9.82
C GLU A 10 -17.53 -15.71 -9.53
N LEU A 11 -17.67 -15.34 -8.26
CA LEU A 11 -18.09 -13.99 -7.87
C LEU A 11 -17.01 -12.96 -8.21
N VAL A 12 -15.75 -13.28 -7.92
CA VAL A 12 -14.63 -12.39 -8.23
C VAL A 12 -14.52 -12.16 -9.73
N ALA A 13 -14.67 -13.21 -10.54
CA ALA A 13 -14.67 -13.11 -12.00
C ALA A 13 -15.87 -12.27 -12.51
N ALA A 14 -17.07 -12.53 -12.02
CA ALA A 14 -18.27 -11.78 -12.44
C ALA A 14 -18.19 -10.28 -12.12
N VAL A 15 -17.67 -9.94 -10.92
CA VAL A 15 -17.44 -8.54 -10.53
C VAL A 15 -16.41 -7.86 -11.46
N LEU A 16 -15.32 -8.54 -11.79
CA LEU A 16 -14.30 -8.01 -12.68
C LEU A 16 -14.84 -7.79 -14.11
N GLU A 17 -15.55 -8.78 -14.64
CA GLU A 17 -16.15 -8.69 -15.98
C GLU A 17 -17.18 -7.54 -16.08
N GLU A 18 -18.00 -7.34 -15.05
CA GLU A 18 -18.93 -6.23 -15.06
C GLU A 18 -18.25 -4.86 -15.01
N ILE A 19 -17.18 -4.73 -14.22
CA ILE A 19 -16.36 -3.50 -14.21
C ILE A 19 -15.70 -3.29 -15.58
N ARG A 20 -15.20 -4.34 -16.22
CA ARG A 20 -14.66 -4.26 -17.57
C ARG A 20 -15.70 -3.80 -18.60
N ALA A 21 -16.91 -4.30 -18.50
CA ALA A 21 -18.00 -3.98 -19.42
C ALA A 21 -18.58 -2.57 -19.22
N ARG A 22 -18.77 -2.14 -17.96
CA ARG A 22 -19.58 -0.97 -17.62
C ARG A 22 -18.85 0.13 -16.86
N GLY A 23 -17.72 -0.16 -16.21
CA GLY A 23 -17.06 0.76 -15.27
C GLY A 23 -16.98 2.21 -15.72
N PRO A 24 -16.75 3.15 -14.77
CA PRO A 24 -16.42 2.92 -13.36
C PRO A 24 -17.67 2.68 -12.46
N LEU A 25 -17.62 1.64 -11.64
CA LEU A 25 -18.71 1.19 -10.76
C LEU A 25 -18.34 1.32 -9.27
N ARG A 26 -19.34 1.48 -8.42
CA ARG A 26 -19.25 1.38 -6.97
C ARG A 26 -19.74 0.02 -6.48
N ALA A 27 -19.46 -0.31 -5.22
CA ALA A 27 -19.93 -1.55 -4.62
C ALA A 27 -21.46 -1.74 -4.69
N ALA A 28 -22.22 -0.65 -4.51
CA ALA A 28 -23.68 -0.71 -4.58
C ALA A 28 -24.24 -1.05 -5.98
N ASP A 29 -23.52 -0.67 -7.04
CA ASP A 29 -23.92 -0.98 -8.42
C ASP A 29 -23.75 -2.48 -8.75
N LEU A 30 -22.95 -3.19 -7.96
CA LEU A 30 -22.64 -4.61 -8.06
C LEU A 30 -23.38 -5.48 -7.03
N ALA A 31 -24.27 -4.89 -6.23
CA ALA A 31 -24.95 -5.58 -5.12
C ALA A 31 -25.82 -6.77 -5.57
N HIS A 32 -26.22 -6.84 -6.85
CA HIS A 32 -26.97 -7.97 -7.40
C HIS A 32 -26.15 -9.26 -7.51
N HIS A 33 -24.82 -9.20 -7.42
CA HIS A 33 -23.94 -10.37 -7.29
C HIS A 33 -23.92 -10.96 -5.88
N GLU A 34 -24.48 -10.24 -4.89
CA GLU A 34 -24.63 -10.78 -3.54
C GLU A 34 -25.70 -11.88 -3.55
N GLY A 35 -25.35 -13.06 -3.04
CA GLY A 35 -26.32 -14.15 -2.88
C GLY A 35 -27.45 -13.78 -1.92
N ARG A 36 -28.60 -14.46 -2.05
CA ARG A 36 -29.77 -14.29 -1.16
C ARG A 36 -29.48 -14.54 0.32
N GLU A 37 -28.37 -15.18 0.63
CA GLU A 37 -27.92 -15.52 1.99
C GLU A 37 -27.11 -14.41 2.67
N HIS A 38 -27.00 -13.21 2.06
CA HIS A 38 -26.35 -12.12 2.74
C HIS A 38 -27.21 -11.68 3.94
N VAL A 39 -27.02 -12.36 5.05
CA VAL A 39 -27.48 -11.89 6.36
C VAL A 39 -26.75 -10.57 6.61
N ARG A 40 -27.51 -9.49 6.74
CA ARG A 40 -26.96 -8.21 7.24
C ARG A 40 -26.39 -8.52 8.62
N GLY A 41 -25.11 -8.87 8.63
CA GLY A 41 -24.33 -9.08 9.85
C GLY A 41 -24.03 -7.77 10.54
N ASP A 42 -23.23 -7.84 11.58
CA ASP A 42 -22.76 -6.70 12.35
C ASP A 42 -22.28 -5.54 11.48
N TRP A 43 -22.40 -4.33 11.98
CA TRP A 43 -21.94 -3.06 11.42
C TRP A 43 -20.59 -3.15 10.67
N TRP A 44 -19.72 -4.09 11.04
CA TRP A 44 -18.38 -4.29 10.45
C TRP A 44 -18.31 -5.42 9.42
N SER A 45 -19.40 -6.15 9.13
CA SER A 45 -19.35 -7.24 8.16
C SER A 45 -19.36 -6.69 6.74
N TRP A 46 -18.26 -6.91 6.04
CA TRP A 46 -18.19 -6.60 4.62
C TRP A 46 -18.93 -7.64 3.81
N SER A 47 -19.70 -7.19 2.84
CA SER A 47 -20.33 -8.05 1.87
C SER A 47 -19.30 -8.77 0.99
N ASP A 48 -19.67 -9.88 0.39
CA ASP A 48 -18.77 -10.64 -0.48
C ASP A 48 -18.36 -9.84 -1.72
N VAL A 49 -19.24 -9.00 -2.27
CA VAL A 49 -18.90 -8.04 -3.34
C VAL A 49 -17.83 -7.06 -2.87
N LYS A 50 -17.94 -6.52 -1.66
CA LYS A 50 -16.93 -5.64 -1.11
C LYS A 50 -15.58 -6.33 -0.92
N ARG A 51 -15.59 -7.59 -0.47
CA ARG A 51 -14.36 -8.41 -0.34
C ARG A 51 -13.75 -8.73 -1.70
N ALA A 52 -14.57 -9.01 -2.71
CA ALA A 52 -14.13 -9.23 -4.08
C ALA A 52 -13.48 -7.96 -4.67
N LEU A 53 -14.11 -6.78 -4.50
CA LEU A 53 -13.56 -5.50 -4.93
C LEU A 53 -12.21 -5.18 -4.27
N GLU A 54 -12.09 -5.37 -2.96
CA GLU A 54 -10.82 -5.16 -2.26
C GLU A 54 -9.75 -6.18 -2.70
N TYR A 55 -10.12 -7.42 -2.94
CA TYR A 55 -9.20 -8.42 -3.49
C TYR A 55 -8.68 -7.99 -4.88
N LEU A 56 -9.58 -7.63 -5.80
CA LEU A 56 -9.22 -7.20 -7.15
C LEU A 56 -8.38 -5.90 -7.14
N PHE A 57 -8.71 -4.98 -6.23
CA PHE A 57 -7.94 -3.75 -6.05
C PHE A 57 -6.51 -4.01 -5.57
N TRP A 58 -6.32 -4.88 -4.58
CA TRP A 58 -4.99 -5.27 -4.10
C TRP A 58 -4.22 -6.18 -5.06
N ALA A 59 -4.94 -6.89 -5.93
CA ALA A 59 -4.33 -7.67 -7.01
C ALA A 59 -3.90 -6.80 -8.20
N GLY A 60 -4.33 -5.53 -8.26
CA GLY A 60 -4.04 -4.64 -9.38
C GLY A 60 -4.94 -4.84 -10.60
N GLU A 61 -5.98 -5.68 -10.49
CA GLU A 61 -6.94 -5.94 -11.59
C GLU A 61 -7.92 -4.79 -11.79
N ILE A 62 -8.17 -4.01 -10.75
CA ILE A 62 -8.96 -2.78 -10.78
C ILE A 62 -8.26 -1.68 -9.98
N THR A 63 -8.61 -0.44 -10.27
CA THR A 63 -8.11 0.73 -9.54
C THR A 63 -9.22 1.72 -9.23
N SER A 64 -8.94 2.76 -8.45
CA SER A 64 -9.89 3.82 -8.12
C SER A 64 -9.87 4.87 -9.22
N ALA A 65 -10.88 4.90 -10.09
CA ALA A 65 -11.00 5.89 -11.15
C ALA A 65 -11.30 7.29 -10.59
N ARG A 66 -12.19 7.36 -9.59
CA ARG A 66 -12.56 8.61 -8.90
C ARG A 66 -13.26 8.32 -7.59
N ARG A 67 -13.43 9.37 -6.76
CA ARG A 67 -14.30 9.34 -5.58
C ARG A 67 -15.46 10.32 -5.76
N ILE A 68 -16.66 9.88 -5.37
CA ILE A 68 -17.85 10.73 -5.30
C ILE A 68 -18.37 10.62 -3.87
N ARG A 69 -18.37 11.75 -3.11
CA ARG A 69 -18.76 11.78 -1.69
C ARG A 69 -18.05 10.68 -0.87
N PHE A 70 -16.72 10.60 -1.00
CA PHE A 70 -15.84 9.59 -0.38
C PHE A 70 -15.99 8.15 -0.89
N GLU A 71 -17.04 7.82 -1.65
CA GLU A 71 -17.23 6.49 -2.22
C GLU A 71 -16.33 6.27 -3.44
N ARG A 72 -15.57 5.18 -3.45
CA ARG A 72 -14.72 4.80 -4.58
C ARG A 72 -15.56 4.31 -5.75
N ARG A 73 -15.17 4.74 -6.95
CA ARG A 73 -15.60 4.17 -8.23
C ARG A 73 -14.42 3.38 -8.81
N TYR A 74 -14.64 2.10 -9.01
CA TYR A 74 -13.61 1.17 -9.49
C TYR A 74 -13.72 0.99 -10.99
N ASP A 75 -12.55 1.01 -11.65
CA ASP A 75 -12.43 0.71 -13.08
C ASP A 75 -11.14 -0.05 -13.33
N VAL A 76 -10.97 -0.57 -14.55
CA VAL A 76 -9.74 -1.26 -14.94
C VAL A 76 -8.57 -0.27 -15.10
N PRO A 77 -7.33 -0.68 -14.76
CA PRO A 77 -6.16 0.19 -14.85
C PRO A 77 -5.99 0.85 -16.22
N GLU A 78 -6.28 0.13 -17.30
CA GLU A 78 -6.10 0.58 -18.69
C GLU A 78 -6.95 1.80 -19.05
N ARG A 79 -8.05 2.03 -18.33
CA ARG A 79 -8.90 3.23 -18.53
C ARG A 79 -8.57 4.38 -17.59
N VAL A 80 -7.77 4.13 -16.56
CA VAL A 80 -7.52 5.10 -15.47
C VAL A 80 -6.09 5.61 -15.48
N LEU A 81 -5.13 4.73 -15.76
CA LEU A 81 -3.72 5.05 -15.70
C LEU A 81 -3.16 5.41 -17.06
N PRO A 82 -2.20 6.35 -17.14
CA PRO A 82 -1.48 6.64 -18.37
C PRO A 82 -0.78 5.40 -18.94
N ARG A 83 -0.83 5.25 -20.25
CA ARG A 83 -0.20 4.13 -20.97
C ARG A 83 1.28 3.96 -20.60
N ALA A 84 2.00 5.08 -20.49
CA ALA A 84 3.41 5.08 -20.12
C ALA A 84 3.70 4.40 -18.79
N ILE A 85 2.76 4.46 -17.83
CA ILE A 85 2.90 3.76 -16.53
C ILE A 85 2.58 2.27 -16.68
N LEU A 86 1.57 1.93 -17.50
CA LEU A 86 1.17 0.54 -17.71
C LEU A 86 2.21 -0.25 -18.51
N ASP A 87 2.93 0.42 -19.40
CA ASP A 87 3.96 -0.19 -20.24
C ASP A 87 5.32 -0.28 -19.53
N GLU A 88 5.50 0.30 -18.34
CA GLU A 88 6.71 0.14 -17.56
C GLU A 88 6.90 -1.32 -17.11
N PRO A 89 8.09 -1.90 -17.31
CA PRO A 89 8.36 -3.25 -16.87
C PRO A 89 8.30 -3.34 -15.33
N THR A 90 7.61 -4.37 -14.83
CA THR A 90 7.61 -4.65 -13.39
C THR A 90 9.03 -5.01 -12.93
N PRO A 91 9.60 -4.30 -11.95
CA PRO A 91 10.93 -4.60 -11.44
C PRO A 91 10.97 -5.98 -10.77
N ALA A 92 12.14 -6.59 -10.71
CA ALA A 92 12.34 -7.79 -9.91
C ALA A 92 12.02 -7.51 -8.43
N GLU A 93 11.48 -8.48 -7.72
CA GLU A 93 11.06 -8.33 -6.32
C GLU A 93 12.13 -7.73 -5.40
N PRO A 94 13.42 -8.16 -5.45
CA PRO A 94 14.47 -7.55 -4.66
C PRO A 94 14.70 -6.07 -4.98
N GLU A 95 14.59 -5.69 -6.24
CA GLU A 95 14.71 -4.30 -6.68
C GLU A 95 13.53 -3.45 -6.20
N ALA A 96 12.31 -3.99 -6.29
CA ALA A 96 11.12 -3.35 -5.76
C ALA A 96 11.25 -3.12 -4.25
N HIS A 97 11.69 -4.12 -3.48
CA HIS A 97 11.91 -4.01 -2.03
C HIS A 97 12.98 -2.94 -1.71
N ARG A 98 14.08 -2.90 -2.46
CA ARG A 98 15.12 -1.88 -2.29
C ARG A 98 14.57 -0.48 -2.52
N THR A 99 13.79 -0.28 -3.57
CA THR A 99 13.14 1.00 -3.88
C THR A 99 12.16 1.42 -2.78
N LEU A 100 11.34 0.49 -2.27
CA LEU A 100 10.39 0.77 -1.18
C LEU A 100 11.11 1.18 0.10
N LEU A 101 12.21 0.51 0.47
CA LEU A 101 13.01 0.87 1.63
C LEU A 101 13.70 2.23 1.48
N SER A 102 14.17 2.58 0.28
CA SER A 102 14.70 3.92 -0.01
C SER A 102 13.62 5.01 0.14
N VAL A 103 12.37 4.73 -0.31
CA VAL A 103 11.23 5.62 -0.10
C VAL A 103 10.91 5.78 1.39
N ALA A 104 10.84 4.68 2.15
CA ALA A 104 10.62 4.72 3.59
C ALA A 104 11.70 5.51 4.31
N ALA A 105 12.97 5.31 3.94
CA ALA A 105 14.10 6.03 4.53
C ALA A 105 14.01 7.55 4.31
N ARG A 106 13.65 7.98 3.11
CA ARG A 106 13.44 9.42 2.84
C ARG A 106 12.28 10.01 3.63
N ALA A 107 11.21 9.23 3.82
CA ALA A 107 10.04 9.67 4.59
C ALA A 107 10.35 9.80 6.08
N LEU A 108 11.10 8.85 6.65
CA LEU A 108 11.44 8.81 8.07
C LEU A 108 12.68 9.65 8.43
N GLY A 109 13.60 9.85 7.50
CA GLY A 109 14.85 10.57 7.71
C GLY A 109 15.89 9.76 8.50
N VAL A 110 15.59 9.40 9.75
CA VAL A 110 16.36 8.49 10.62
C VAL A 110 15.45 7.36 11.08
N ALA A 111 15.90 6.12 10.94
CA ALA A 111 15.07 4.96 11.26
C ALA A 111 15.89 3.71 11.60
N THR A 112 15.31 2.78 12.33
CA THR A 112 15.81 1.42 12.46
C THR A 112 15.44 0.58 11.23
N GLU A 113 16.06 -0.60 11.06
CA GLU A 113 15.61 -1.55 10.04
C GLU A 113 14.13 -1.94 10.23
N ALA A 114 13.70 -2.09 11.48
CA ALA A 114 12.33 -2.43 11.81
C ALA A 114 11.34 -1.35 11.33
N ASP A 115 11.66 -0.08 11.53
CA ASP A 115 10.84 1.04 11.08
C ASP A 115 10.77 1.10 9.54
N LEU A 116 11.93 0.96 8.89
CA LEU A 116 12.02 0.97 7.43
C LEU A 116 11.15 -0.10 6.78
N ARG A 117 11.23 -1.35 7.28
CA ARG A 117 10.45 -2.46 6.72
C ARG A 117 8.97 -2.39 7.08
N ASP A 118 8.63 -1.85 8.26
CA ASP A 118 7.26 -1.75 8.72
C ASP A 118 6.44 -0.77 7.88
N TRP A 119 7.07 0.26 7.32
CA TRP A 119 6.43 1.25 6.46
C TRP A 119 5.65 0.61 5.29
N PHE A 120 6.21 -0.43 4.68
CA PHE A 120 5.59 -1.18 3.58
C PHE A 120 5.27 -2.63 3.95
N ARG A 121 5.32 -3.00 5.23
CA ARG A 121 5.03 -4.34 5.74
C ARG A 121 5.91 -5.44 5.12
N LEU A 122 7.18 -5.13 4.88
CA LEU A 122 8.14 -6.10 4.38
C LEU A 122 8.58 -7.06 5.49
N SER A 123 8.90 -8.31 5.12
CA SER A 123 9.49 -9.25 6.06
C SER A 123 10.93 -8.86 6.42
N ALA A 124 11.42 -9.27 7.58
CA ALA A 124 12.82 -9.05 7.95
C ALA A 124 13.79 -9.76 7.00
N ALA A 125 13.42 -10.93 6.46
CA ALA A 125 14.23 -11.68 5.51
C ALA A 125 14.42 -10.92 4.19
N ASP A 126 13.39 -10.23 3.73
CA ASP A 126 13.44 -9.45 2.48
C ASP A 126 14.13 -8.09 2.69
N ALA A 127 13.89 -7.44 3.84
CA ALA A 127 14.40 -6.12 4.13
C ALA A 127 15.90 -6.09 4.45
N ALA A 128 16.40 -7.01 5.30
CA ALA A 128 17.77 -6.96 5.80
C ALA A 128 18.86 -6.98 4.70
N PRO A 129 18.77 -7.79 3.63
CA PRO A 129 19.71 -7.70 2.51
C PRO A 129 19.64 -6.35 1.80
N ARG A 130 18.45 -5.83 1.58
CA ARG A 130 18.23 -4.56 0.87
C ARG A 130 18.75 -3.36 1.63
N VAL A 131 18.59 -3.34 2.97
CA VAL A 131 19.18 -2.29 3.83
C VAL A 131 20.70 -2.29 3.72
N ARG A 132 21.34 -3.48 3.66
CA ARG A 132 22.79 -3.56 3.45
C ARG A 132 23.21 -2.99 2.09
N GLU A 133 22.50 -3.33 1.03
CA GLU A 133 22.75 -2.79 -0.31
C GLU A 133 22.58 -1.27 -0.36
N LEU A 134 21.58 -0.71 0.31
CA LEU A 134 21.38 0.73 0.41
C LEU A 134 22.54 1.42 1.18
N VAL A 135 23.08 0.73 2.19
CA VAL A 135 24.28 1.23 2.90
C VAL A 135 25.51 1.18 1.98
N GLU A 136 25.72 0.09 1.25
CA GLU A 136 26.82 -0.06 0.30
C GLU A 136 26.73 0.95 -0.84
N ALA A 137 25.50 1.26 -1.29
CA ALA A 137 25.24 2.29 -2.30
C ALA A 137 25.34 3.74 -1.77
N GLY A 138 25.53 3.93 -0.45
CA GLY A 138 25.58 5.25 0.17
C GLY A 138 24.23 5.95 0.31
N GLU A 139 23.13 5.27 0.03
CA GLU A 139 21.78 5.82 0.21
C GLU A 139 21.37 5.84 1.70
N LEU A 140 21.95 4.96 2.50
CA LEU A 140 21.81 4.91 3.96
C LEU A 140 23.17 5.01 4.63
N THR A 141 23.27 5.85 5.66
CA THR A 141 24.46 5.94 6.51
C THR A 141 24.13 5.37 7.89
N PRO A 142 24.84 4.33 8.37
CA PRO A 142 24.69 3.87 9.75
C PRO A 142 25.05 5.00 10.73
N VAL A 143 24.16 5.26 11.67
CA VAL A 143 24.33 6.30 12.69
C VAL A 143 23.97 5.76 14.06
N ARG A 144 24.37 6.46 15.11
CA ARG A 144 23.97 6.20 16.46
C ARG A 144 23.06 7.33 16.95
N VAL A 145 21.88 6.97 17.42
CA VAL A 145 20.96 7.90 18.08
C VAL A 145 21.07 7.70 19.58
N GLU A 146 21.27 8.79 20.31
CA GLU A 146 21.34 8.75 21.77
C GLU A 146 20.02 8.20 22.36
N GLY A 147 20.14 7.26 23.31
CA GLY A 147 19.00 6.60 23.93
C GLY A 147 18.40 5.43 23.11
N TRP A 148 18.85 5.20 21.88
CA TRP A 148 18.40 4.05 21.08
C TRP A 148 19.43 2.91 21.15
N SER A 149 18.94 1.70 21.41
CA SER A 149 19.79 0.50 21.47
C SER A 149 19.99 -0.17 20.12
N GLN A 150 19.06 0.06 19.19
CA GLN A 150 19.07 -0.55 17.87
C GLN A 150 20.03 0.17 16.92
N ARG A 151 20.50 -0.56 15.90
CA ARG A 151 21.20 0.05 14.77
C ARG A 151 20.23 0.94 13.99
N THR A 152 20.65 2.17 13.74
CA THR A 152 19.87 3.17 13.02
C THR A 152 20.59 3.63 11.77
N TYR A 153 19.82 4.16 10.84
CA TYR A 153 20.28 4.59 9.53
C TYR A 153 19.72 5.99 9.25
N LEU A 154 20.60 6.86 8.77
CA LEU A 154 20.26 8.19 8.25
C LEU A 154 20.11 8.10 6.74
N SER A 155 19.00 8.59 6.21
CA SER A 155 18.78 8.68 4.76
C SER A 155 19.71 9.71 4.13
N HIS A 156 20.24 9.40 2.95
CA HIS A 156 21.06 10.35 2.20
C HIS A 156 20.32 11.66 1.94
N GLY A 157 21.04 12.78 2.05
CA GLY A 157 20.49 14.12 1.78
C GLY A 157 19.63 14.71 2.90
N VAL A 158 19.38 13.99 3.99
CA VAL A 158 18.64 14.52 5.14
C VAL A 158 19.52 15.53 5.89
N ARG A 159 18.97 16.74 6.09
CA ARG A 159 19.60 17.78 6.93
C ARG A 159 19.11 17.60 8.37
N VAL A 160 20.02 17.29 9.27
CA VAL A 160 19.74 17.26 10.71
C VAL A 160 19.75 18.71 11.22
N PRO A 161 18.61 19.27 11.67
CA PRO A 161 18.57 20.62 12.20
C PRO A 161 19.30 20.69 13.56
N ARG A 162 19.96 21.80 13.84
CA ARG A 162 20.63 22.01 15.15
C ARG A 162 19.62 22.23 16.27
N ALA A 163 18.46 22.77 15.97
CA ALA A 163 17.35 22.98 16.89
C ALA A 163 16.04 22.90 16.11
N VAL A 164 15.01 22.41 16.76
CA VAL A 164 13.65 22.38 16.23
C VAL A 164 12.77 23.19 17.19
N ASP A 165 12.24 24.30 16.71
CA ASP A 165 11.19 25.05 17.40
C ASP A 165 9.88 24.89 16.61
N ALA A 166 9.17 23.84 16.92
CA ALA A 166 7.91 23.51 16.28
C ALA A 166 6.84 23.15 17.31
N ARG A 167 5.65 23.69 17.09
CA ARG A 167 4.43 23.31 17.81
C ARG A 167 3.38 22.93 16.79
N ALA A 168 2.95 21.69 16.81
CA ALA A 168 1.99 21.16 15.84
C ALA A 168 0.99 20.23 16.52
N LEU A 169 -0.23 20.23 16.03
CA LEU A 169 -1.21 19.19 16.33
C LEU A 169 -1.07 18.14 15.24
N LEU A 170 -0.73 16.93 15.64
CA LEU A 170 -0.53 15.80 14.73
C LEU A 170 -1.82 14.98 14.68
N CYS A 171 -2.24 14.58 13.49
CA CYS A 171 -3.35 13.63 13.34
C CYS A 171 -2.83 12.19 13.52
N PRO A 172 -3.72 11.21 13.83
CA PRO A 172 -3.30 9.81 14.00
C PRO A 172 -2.65 9.17 12.77
N PHE A 173 -2.77 9.79 11.60
CA PHE A 173 -2.20 9.31 10.33
C PHE A 173 -0.98 10.15 9.88
N ASP A 174 -0.48 11.01 10.76
CA ASP A 174 0.74 11.77 10.49
C ASP A 174 1.96 10.85 10.54
N PRO A 175 2.91 10.96 9.61
CA PRO A 175 4.14 10.13 9.60
C PRO A 175 5.00 10.23 10.87
N LEU A 176 4.83 11.30 11.67
CA LEU A 176 5.52 11.40 12.96
C LEU A 176 4.84 10.64 14.10
N VAL A 177 3.60 10.18 13.89
CA VAL A 177 2.82 9.43 14.89
C VAL A 177 2.75 7.94 14.53
N TRP A 178 2.78 7.63 13.26
CA TRP A 178 2.64 6.28 12.71
C TRP A 178 3.94 5.48 12.82
#